data_963b93ea83d1519f9f7fd2d12697d6fd
#
_entry.id   963b93ea83d1519f9f7fd2d12697d6fd
#
_cell.length_a   1.000
_cell.length_b   1.000
_cell.length_c   1.000
_cell.angle_alpha   90.00
_cell.angle_beta   90.00
_cell.angle_gamma   90.00
#
_symmetry.space_group_name_H-M   'P 1'
#
loop_
_entity.id
_entity.type
_entity.pdbx_description
1 polymer ?
#
loop_
_entity_poly.entity_id
_entity_poly.type
_entity_poly.pdbx_seq_one_letter_code
_entity_poly.pdbx_strand_id
1 'polypeptide(L)'
;MKIEIKDIQKKDYKKAIQFAIKGMHFDWYLDSKFLLDAYGRYFWYLELNRATQIFSAYVNNKFAGVLLAEIKGEQKKQENVFQKVYVKFVDWLQKSFFKGGADLYEKTIKQQLAHYMKSNKPDGEIVFFAVNPNCKAKGIGTILLNALEEKEKGKTLYLHTDNACTYQFYEHRGFRKMEEKEIFIKMPKGTIPLKCFLYSKKL
;
A
#
# COMPACT_ATOMS: atom_id res chain seq x y z
N MET A 1 -13.54 23.81 3.08
CA MET A 1 -13.06 22.87 2.02
C MET A 1 -13.95 21.64 2.07
N LYS A 2 -14.56 21.25 0.94
CA LYS A 2 -15.43 20.07 0.87
C LYS A 2 -14.56 18.84 0.58
N ILE A 3 -14.60 17.84 1.46
CA ILE A 3 -13.95 16.54 1.28
C ILE A 3 -15.04 15.51 0.99
N GLU A 4 -14.88 14.74 -0.07
CA GLU A 4 -15.83 13.70 -0.48
C GLU A 4 -15.11 12.36 -0.65
N ILE A 5 -15.72 11.29 -0.15
CA ILE A 5 -15.30 9.92 -0.44
C ILE A 5 -16.14 9.40 -1.59
N LYS A 6 -15.49 8.92 -2.64
CA LYS A 6 -16.14 8.33 -3.82
C LYS A 6 -15.20 7.37 -4.54
N ASP A 7 -15.74 6.64 -5.50
CA ASP A 7 -14.94 5.70 -6.30
C ASP A 7 -13.84 6.42 -7.07
N ILE A 8 -12.67 5.78 -7.15
CA ILE A 8 -11.54 6.32 -7.89
C ILE A 8 -11.85 6.35 -9.40
N GLN A 9 -11.57 7.48 -10.03
CA GLN A 9 -11.74 7.63 -11.47
C GLN A 9 -10.48 7.21 -12.23
N LYS A 10 -10.63 6.55 -13.37
CA LYS A 10 -9.48 6.10 -14.19
C LYS A 10 -8.48 7.21 -14.52
N LYS A 11 -8.97 8.46 -14.74
CA LYS A 11 -8.12 9.63 -14.98
C LYS A 11 -7.16 9.95 -13.81
N ASP A 12 -7.49 9.50 -12.57
CA ASP A 12 -6.71 9.76 -11.38
C ASP A 12 -5.68 8.66 -11.08
N TYR A 13 -5.70 7.53 -11.82
CA TYR A 13 -4.73 6.43 -11.65
C TYR A 13 -3.28 6.91 -11.78
N LYS A 14 -3.00 7.82 -12.72
CA LYS A 14 -1.65 8.41 -12.84
C LYS A 14 -1.19 9.10 -11.56
N LYS A 15 -2.10 9.78 -10.85
CA LYS A 15 -1.79 10.41 -9.57
C LYS A 15 -1.61 9.38 -8.46
N ALA A 16 -2.46 8.35 -8.42
CA ALA A 16 -2.31 7.24 -7.47
C ALA A 16 -0.97 6.52 -7.64
N ILE A 17 -0.55 6.28 -8.89
CA ILE A 17 0.78 5.74 -9.22
C ILE A 17 1.90 6.65 -8.69
N GLN A 18 1.80 7.97 -8.88
CA GLN A 18 2.79 8.90 -8.34
C GLN A 18 2.81 8.93 -6.81
N PHE A 19 1.66 8.74 -6.16
CA PHE A 19 1.60 8.59 -4.71
C PHE A 19 2.26 7.29 -4.24
N ALA A 20 2.09 6.20 -4.99
CA ALA A 20 2.77 4.93 -4.71
C ALA A 20 4.30 5.09 -4.84
N ILE A 21 4.79 5.68 -5.93
CA ILE A 21 6.22 5.89 -6.15
C ILE A 21 6.85 6.68 -5.01
N LYS A 22 6.21 7.78 -4.59
CA LYS A 22 6.73 8.63 -3.51
C LYS A 22 6.54 8.02 -2.13
N GLY A 23 5.37 7.44 -1.86
CA GLY A 23 5.03 6.91 -0.54
C GLY A 23 5.75 5.61 -0.21
N MET A 24 6.12 4.82 -1.21
CA MET A 24 6.85 3.56 -1.07
C MET A 24 8.34 3.71 -1.40
N HIS A 25 8.81 4.92 -1.65
CA HIS A 25 10.21 5.24 -1.93
C HIS A 25 10.83 4.41 -3.06
N PHE A 26 10.09 4.14 -4.16
CA PHE A 26 10.62 3.37 -5.28
C PHE A 26 11.81 4.04 -5.97
N ASP A 27 11.92 5.36 -5.84
CA ASP A 27 13.05 6.17 -6.28
C ASP A 27 14.37 5.86 -5.56
N TRP A 28 14.32 5.16 -4.44
CA TRP A 28 15.53 4.63 -3.80
C TRP A 28 16.15 3.48 -4.57
N TYR A 29 15.33 2.70 -5.29
CA TYR A 29 15.71 1.47 -5.97
C TYR A 29 15.92 1.66 -7.47
N LEU A 30 15.29 2.67 -8.06
CA LEU A 30 15.24 2.86 -9.51
C LEU A 30 15.58 4.31 -9.86
N ASP A 31 16.70 4.51 -10.58
CA ASP A 31 17.14 5.84 -11.01
C ASP A 31 16.45 6.29 -12.31
N SER A 32 15.95 5.35 -13.12
CA SER A 32 15.30 5.65 -14.39
C SER A 32 13.83 6.03 -14.20
N LYS A 33 13.44 7.21 -14.68
CA LYS A 33 12.04 7.65 -14.68
C LYS A 33 11.11 6.66 -15.39
N PHE A 34 11.56 6.06 -16.47
CA PHE A 34 10.79 5.05 -17.21
C PHE A 34 10.54 3.80 -16.36
N LEU A 35 11.57 3.30 -15.67
CA LEU A 35 11.45 2.15 -14.77
C LEU A 35 10.59 2.47 -13.55
N LEU A 36 10.73 3.68 -12.99
CA LEU A 36 9.87 4.15 -11.89
C LEU A 36 8.40 4.18 -12.29
N ASP A 37 8.08 4.75 -13.44
CA ASP A 37 6.69 4.82 -13.93
C ASP A 37 6.15 3.41 -14.25
N ALA A 38 6.96 2.52 -14.81
CA ALA A 38 6.58 1.14 -15.11
C ALA A 38 6.33 0.34 -13.81
N TYR A 39 7.25 0.44 -12.83
CA TYR A 39 7.13 -0.24 -11.55
C TYR A 39 5.99 0.32 -10.69
N GLY A 40 5.83 1.63 -10.64
CA GLY A 40 4.69 2.27 -9.96
C GLY A 40 3.35 1.85 -10.55
N ARG A 41 3.26 1.69 -11.89
CA ARG A 41 2.08 1.16 -12.56
C ARG A 41 1.84 -0.31 -12.23
N TYR A 42 2.90 -1.12 -12.22
CA TYR A 42 2.84 -2.52 -11.80
C TYR A 42 2.28 -2.64 -10.38
N PHE A 43 2.86 -1.92 -9.42
CA PHE A 43 2.42 -1.93 -8.02
C PHE A 43 0.97 -1.48 -7.89
N TRP A 44 0.59 -0.37 -8.54
CA TRP A 44 -0.79 0.12 -8.52
C TRP A 44 -1.78 -0.92 -9.06
N TYR A 45 -1.48 -1.56 -10.18
CA TYR A 45 -2.36 -2.58 -10.75
C TYR A 45 -2.40 -3.85 -9.92
N LEU A 46 -1.29 -4.25 -9.32
CA LEU A 46 -1.23 -5.38 -8.39
C LEU A 46 -2.21 -5.16 -7.22
N GLU A 47 -2.08 -4.04 -6.52
CA GLU A 47 -2.90 -3.75 -5.35
C GLU A 47 -4.36 -3.45 -5.71
N LEU A 48 -4.61 -2.79 -6.83
CA LEU A 48 -5.96 -2.51 -7.30
C LEU A 48 -6.72 -3.79 -7.68
N ASN A 49 -6.06 -4.76 -8.32
CA ASN A 49 -6.69 -6.03 -8.72
C ASN A 49 -6.97 -6.97 -7.52
N ARG A 50 -6.27 -6.81 -6.40
CA ARG A 50 -6.55 -7.59 -5.19
C ARG A 50 -7.57 -6.91 -4.27
N ALA A 51 -7.81 -5.62 -4.43
CA ALA A 51 -8.68 -4.84 -3.56
C ALA A 51 -10.15 -5.26 -3.65
N THR A 52 -10.77 -5.48 -2.49
CA THR A 52 -12.20 -5.69 -2.32
C THR A 52 -12.89 -4.41 -1.86
N GLN A 53 -12.12 -3.49 -1.25
CA GLN A 53 -12.58 -2.19 -0.79
C GLN A 53 -11.67 -1.09 -1.34
N ILE A 54 -12.29 -0.04 -1.89
CA ILE A 54 -11.60 1.12 -2.47
C ILE A 54 -12.25 2.37 -1.92
N PHE A 55 -11.49 3.19 -1.20
CA PHE A 55 -11.92 4.50 -0.72
C PHE A 55 -11.02 5.57 -1.31
N SER A 56 -11.59 6.54 -1.99
CA SER A 56 -10.83 7.64 -2.58
C SER A 56 -11.35 8.98 -2.13
N ALA A 57 -10.46 9.82 -1.60
CA ALA A 57 -10.80 11.14 -1.12
C ALA A 57 -10.57 12.20 -2.21
N TYR A 58 -11.52 13.09 -2.34
CA TYR A 58 -11.47 14.25 -3.23
C TYR A 58 -11.67 15.53 -2.42
N VAL A 59 -10.81 16.50 -2.63
CA VAL A 59 -10.90 17.84 -2.02
C VAL A 59 -11.23 18.83 -3.13
N ASN A 60 -12.39 19.47 -3.04
CA ASN A 60 -12.89 20.37 -4.09
C ASN A 60 -12.76 19.70 -5.50
N ASN A 61 -13.24 18.47 -5.65
CA ASN A 61 -13.18 17.64 -6.86
C ASN A 61 -11.77 17.25 -7.35
N LYS A 62 -10.71 17.51 -6.58
CA LYS A 62 -9.34 17.08 -6.90
C LYS A 62 -8.99 15.85 -6.08
N PHE A 63 -8.49 14.80 -6.73
CA PHE A 63 -8.04 13.58 -6.09
C PHE A 63 -6.92 13.87 -5.07
N ALA A 64 -7.11 13.43 -3.84
CA ALA A 64 -6.28 13.79 -2.71
C ALA A 64 -5.72 12.59 -1.93
N GLY A 65 -6.28 11.39 -2.10
CA GLY A 65 -5.78 10.20 -1.43
C GLY A 65 -6.63 8.97 -1.75
N VAL A 66 -6.09 7.81 -1.44
CA VAL A 66 -6.74 6.52 -1.64
C VAL A 66 -6.31 5.52 -0.57
N LEU A 67 -7.25 4.67 -0.18
CA LEU A 67 -7.04 3.50 0.66
C LEU A 67 -7.63 2.29 -0.06
N LEU A 68 -6.82 1.24 -0.22
CA LEU A 68 -7.22 -0.05 -0.76
C LEU A 68 -7.12 -1.10 0.34
N ALA A 69 -8.15 -1.93 0.48
CA ALA A 69 -8.12 -3.06 1.40
C ALA A 69 -8.60 -4.34 0.69
N GLU A 70 -8.03 -5.46 1.10
CA GLU A 70 -8.46 -6.80 0.70
C GLU A 70 -9.11 -7.48 1.90
N ILE A 71 -10.41 -7.74 1.82
CA ILE A 71 -11.17 -8.44 2.86
C ILE A 71 -11.43 -9.87 2.39
N LYS A 72 -11.15 -10.83 3.24
CA LYS A 72 -11.34 -12.27 2.93
C LYS A 72 -12.80 -12.58 2.69
N GLY A 73 -13.05 -13.32 1.61
CA GLY A 73 -14.41 -13.72 1.24
C GLY A 73 -15.22 -12.67 0.49
N GLU A 74 -14.71 -11.46 0.31
CA GLU A 74 -15.38 -10.42 -0.48
C GLU A 74 -14.95 -10.44 -1.94
N GLN A 75 -15.84 -9.99 -2.83
CA GLN A 75 -15.56 -9.91 -4.26
C GLN A 75 -14.63 -8.74 -4.57
N LYS A 76 -13.70 -8.95 -5.51
CA LYS A 76 -12.81 -7.89 -6.00
C LYS A 76 -13.63 -6.75 -6.63
N LYS A 77 -13.26 -5.50 -6.30
CA LYS A 77 -13.95 -4.31 -6.82
C LYS A 77 -13.71 -4.07 -8.30
N GLN A 78 -12.53 -4.43 -8.77
CA GLN A 78 -12.16 -4.27 -10.18
C GLN A 78 -11.40 -5.51 -10.65
N GLU A 79 -11.84 -6.04 -11.79
CA GLU A 79 -11.13 -7.10 -12.50
C GLU A 79 -10.86 -6.65 -13.94
N ASN A 80 -9.63 -6.31 -14.23
CA ASN A 80 -9.22 -5.89 -15.56
C ASN A 80 -8.16 -6.85 -16.11
N VAL A 81 -8.51 -7.56 -17.19
CA VAL A 81 -7.65 -8.57 -17.81
C VAL A 81 -6.31 -7.96 -18.26
N PHE A 82 -6.32 -6.77 -18.87
CA PHE A 82 -5.08 -6.10 -19.31
C PHE A 82 -4.16 -5.78 -18.12
N GLN A 83 -4.73 -5.33 -16.98
CA GLN A 83 -3.94 -5.07 -15.78
C GLN A 83 -3.35 -6.36 -15.21
N LYS A 84 -4.13 -7.46 -15.18
CA LYS A 84 -3.66 -8.79 -14.76
C LYS A 84 -2.52 -9.30 -15.66
N VAL A 85 -2.65 -9.14 -16.98
CA VAL A 85 -1.60 -9.53 -17.94
C VAL A 85 -0.35 -8.68 -17.72
N TYR A 86 -0.49 -7.37 -17.56
CA TYR A 86 0.62 -6.47 -17.28
C TYR A 86 1.37 -6.87 -16.00
N VAL A 87 0.65 -7.15 -14.91
CA VAL A 87 1.24 -7.60 -13.64
C VAL A 87 2.01 -8.90 -13.85
N LYS A 88 1.42 -9.91 -14.47
CA LYS A 88 2.09 -11.20 -14.75
C LYS A 88 3.35 -11.04 -15.61
N PHE A 89 3.30 -10.15 -16.60
CA PHE A 89 4.45 -9.87 -17.45
C PHE A 89 5.60 -9.23 -16.67
N VAL A 90 5.30 -8.24 -15.83
CA VAL A 90 6.33 -7.59 -15.00
C VAL A 90 6.86 -8.55 -13.94
N ASP A 91 6.04 -9.38 -13.30
CA ASP A 91 6.46 -10.44 -12.37
C ASP A 91 7.46 -11.40 -13.04
N TRP A 92 7.15 -11.81 -14.28
CA TRP A 92 8.05 -12.68 -15.05
C TRP A 92 9.39 -11.99 -15.34
N LEU A 93 9.38 -10.71 -15.74
CA LEU A 93 10.60 -9.94 -15.96
C LEU A 93 11.43 -9.80 -14.69
N GLN A 94 10.81 -9.48 -13.55
CA GLN A 94 11.50 -9.32 -12.28
C GLN A 94 12.19 -10.63 -11.85
N LYS A 95 11.49 -11.75 -11.91
CA LYS A 95 12.06 -13.07 -11.59
C LYS A 95 13.20 -13.46 -12.49
N SER A 96 13.18 -13.02 -13.76
CA SER A 96 14.19 -13.37 -14.77
C SER A 96 15.44 -12.50 -14.70
N PHE A 97 15.29 -11.21 -14.35
CA PHE A 97 16.37 -10.21 -14.54
C PHE A 97 16.76 -9.47 -13.27
N PHE A 98 15.92 -9.40 -12.23
CA PHE A 98 16.17 -8.60 -11.05
C PHE A 98 16.20 -9.47 -9.78
N LYS A 99 17.43 -9.76 -9.29
CA LYS A 99 17.65 -10.29 -7.95
C LYS A 99 18.23 -9.17 -7.10
N GLY A 100 17.43 -8.57 -6.21
CA GLY A 100 17.89 -7.41 -5.44
C GLY A 100 17.16 -7.18 -4.12
N GLY A 101 17.30 -5.98 -3.54
CA GLY A 101 16.80 -5.61 -2.22
C GLY A 101 15.29 -5.76 -2.02
N ALA A 102 14.49 -5.70 -3.10
CA ALA A 102 13.05 -5.97 -3.06
C ALA A 102 12.74 -7.38 -2.56
N ASP A 103 13.57 -8.38 -2.93
CA ASP A 103 13.39 -9.77 -2.48
C ASP A 103 13.53 -9.91 -0.96
N LEU A 104 14.45 -9.14 -0.35
CA LEU A 104 14.66 -9.18 1.10
C LEU A 104 13.48 -8.58 1.85
N TYR A 105 12.94 -7.46 1.37
CA TYR A 105 11.75 -6.82 1.93
C TYR A 105 10.55 -7.77 1.84
N GLU A 106 10.27 -8.30 0.65
CA GLU A 106 9.17 -9.23 0.41
C GLU A 106 9.27 -10.49 1.28
N LYS A 107 10.46 -11.07 1.37
CA LYS A 107 10.72 -12.22 2.26
C LYS A 107 10.45 -11.87 3.72
N THR A 108 10.83 -10.68 4.14
CA THR A 108 10.65 -10.23 5.53
C THR A 108 9.18 -10.06 5.86
N ILE A 109 8.40 -9.36 5.03
CA ILE A 109 6.96 -9.18 5.29
C ILE A 109 6.20 -10.51 5.25
N LYS A 110 6.58 -11.46 4.37
CA LYS A 110 6.03 -12.82 4.35
C LYS A 110 6.33 -13.60 5.63
N GLN A 111 7.55 -13.46 6.18
CA GLN A 111 7.92 -14.10 7.46
C GLN A 111 7.15 -13.51 8.63
N GLN A 112 7.02 -12.17 8.69
CA GLN A 112 6.23 -11.48 9.71
C GLN A 112 4.76 -11.92 9.65
N LEU A 113 4.17 -11.96 8.46
CA LEU A 113 2.80 -12.41 8.30
C LEU A 113 2.62 -13.87 8.72
N ALA A 114 3.53 -14.76 8.30
CA ALA A 114 3.48 -16.17 8.69
C ALA A 114 3.61 -16.37 10.21
N HIS A 115 4.41 -15.55 10.89
CA HIS A 115 4.54 -15.57 12.35
C HIS A 115 3.26 -15.03 13.02
N TYR A 116 2.78 -13.87 12.59
CA TYR A 116 1.55 -13.25 13.08
C TYR A 116 0.34 -14.19 12.97
N MET A 117 0.20 -14.90 11.83
CA MET A 117 -0.92 -15.82 11.57
C MET A 117 -0.91 -17.08 12.43
N LYS A 118 0.17 -17.43 13.14
CA LYS A 118 0.18 -18.57 14.08
C LYS A 118 -0.80 -18.40 15.23
N SER A 119 -0.98 -17.17 15.69
CA SER A 119 -1.81 -16.83 16.86
C SER A 119 -2.99 -15.91 16.53
N ASN A 120 -3.10 -15.45 15.28
CA ASN A 120 -4.10 -14.48 14.87
C ASN A 120 -4.78 -14.91 13.56
N LYS A 121 -6.05 -14.55 13.42
CA LYS A 121 -6.86 -14.84 12.23
C LYS A 121 -7.43 -13.52 11.70
N PRO A 122 -6.63 -12.68 11.01
CA PRO A 122 -7.13 -11.43 10.46
C PRO A 122 -8.15 -11.68 9.36
N ASP A 123 -9.11 -10.77 9.24
CA ASP A 123 -10.16 -10.81 8.22
C ASP A 123 -9.73 -10.15 6.90
N GLY A 124 -8.64 -9.38 6.91
CA GLY A 124 -8.14 -8.72 5.71
C GLY A 124 -6.86 -7.92 5.93
N GLU A 125 -6.45 -7.22 4.88
CA GLU A 125 -5.24 -6.40 4.81
C GLU A 125 -5.55 -5.02 4.25
N ILE A 126 -4.97 -3.96 4.81
CA ILE A 126 -4.85 -2.67 4.13
C ILE A 126 -3.63 -2.78 3.20
N VAL A 127 -3.90 -2.93 1.90
CA VAL A 127 -2.87 -3.26 0.91
C VAL A 127 -2.17 -2.04 0.34
N PHE A 128 -2.87 -0.89 0.33
CA PHE A 128 -2.28 0.39 -0.09
C PHE A 128 -2.99 1.55 0.56
N PHE A 129 -2.22 2.51 1.05
CA PHE A 129 -2.77 3.72 1.65
C PHE A 129 -1.85 4.91 1.38
N ALA A 130 -2.33 5.86 0.61
CA ALA A 130 -1.56 7.05 0.27
C ALA A 130 -2.42 8.31 0.19
N VAL A 131 -1.85 9.42 0.67
CA VAL A 131 -2.45 10.75 0.63
C VAL A 131 -1.49 11.68 -0.09
N ASN A 132 -2.04 12.63 -0.86
CA ASN A 132 -1.25 13.64 -1.53
C ASN A 132 -0.50 14.51 -0.50
N PRO A 133 0.84 14.45 -0.44
CA PRO A 133 1.62 15.21 0.54
C PRO A 133 1.49 16.74 0.34
N ASN A 134 1.12 17.18 -0.87
CA ASN A 134 0.96 18.59 -1.19
C ASN A 134 -0.48 19.09 -0.98
N CYS A 135 -1.38 18.25 -0.45
CA CYS A 135 -2.74 18.67 -0.17
C CYS A 135 -2.81 19.53 1.10
N LYS A 136 -3.36 20.75 0.97
CA LYS A 136 -3.53 21.66 2.11
C LYS A 136 -4.62 21.21 3.11
N ALA A 137 -5.51 20.29 2.69
CA ALA A 137 -6.53 19.75 3.58
C ALA A 137 -5.88 18.77 4.57
N LYS A 138 -6.09 19.00 5.86
CA LYS A 138 -5.65 18.10 6.92
C LYS A 138 -6.66 16.97 7.14
N GLY A 139 -6.21 15.85 7.68
CA GLY A 139 -7.08 14.75 8.12
C GLY A 139 -7.62 13.84 7.01
N ILE A 140 -7.15 13.95 5.75
CA ILE A 140 -7.60 13.09 4.64
C ILE A 140 -7.37 11.61 4.96
N GLY A 141 -6.20 11.26 5.48
CA GLY A 141 -5.91 9.88 5.90
C GLY A 141 -6.88 9.38 6.96
N THR A 142 -7.22 10.23 7.94
CA THR A 142 -8.21 9.90 8.97
C THR A 142 -9.58 9.62 8.37
N ILE A 143 -10.03 10.48 7.45
CA ILE A 143 -11.34 10.32 6.80
C ILE A 143 -11.40 9.03 5.99
N LEU A 144 -10.34 8.68 5.25
CA LEU A 144 -10.25 7.43 4.51
C LEU A 144 -10.27 6.21 5.43
N LEU A 145 -9.50 6.25 6.51
CA LEU A 145 -9.45 5.15 7.46
C LEU A 145 -10.78 4.99 8.21
N ASN A 146 -11.41 6.09 8.65
CA ASN A 146 -12.72 6.03 9.30
C ASN A 146 -13.78 5.42 8.37
N ALA A 147 -13.74 5.73 7.07
CA ALA A 147 -14.68 5.14 6.11
C ALA A 147 -14.50 3.60 5.99
N LEU A 148 -13.26 3.12 6.04
CA LEU A 148 -12.97 1.69 6.12
C LEU A 148 -13.44 1.09 7.45
N GLU A 149 -13.14 1.74 8.58
CA GLU A 149 -13.52 1.28 9.93
C GLU A 149 -15.04 1.18 10.09
N GLU A 150 -15.77 2.16 9.59
CA GLU A 150 -17.23 2.15 9.63
C GLU A 150 -17.81 0.99 8.81
N LYS A 151 -17.26 0.77 7.59
CA LYS A 151 -17.75 -0.26 6.69
C LYS A 151 -17.42 -1.67 7.16
N GLU A 152 -16.22 -1.88 7.71
CA GLU A 152 -15.69 -3.19 8.08
C GLU A 152 -15.67 -3.40 9.60
N LYS A 153 -16.57 -2.74 10.31
CA LYS A 153 -16.69 -2.76 11.77
C LYS A 153 -16.68 -4.19 12.33
N GLY A 154 -15.85 -4.42 13.34
CA GLY A 154 -15.68 -5.69 14.03
C GLY A 154 -14.68 -6.63 13.39
N LYS A 155 -14.21 -6.37 12.17
CA LYS A 155 -13.16 -7.16 11.50
C LYS A 155 -11.77 -6.78 12.00
N THR A 156 -10.87 -7.74 12.01
CA THR A 156 -9.46 -7.53 12.34
C THR A 156 -8.66 -7.39 11.04
N LEU A 157 -8.06 -6.22 10.83
CA LEU A 157 -7.19 -5.99 9.67
C LEU A 157 -5.73 -5.84 10.10
N TYR A 158 -4.85 -6.16 9.18
CA TYR A 158 -3.42 -5.90 9.32
C TYR A 158 -2.90 -5.06 8.14
N LEU A 159 -1.71 -4.55 8.28
CA LEU A 159 -0.97 -3.87 7.23
C LEU A 159 0.54 -4.03 7.43
N HIS A 160 1.29 -3.93 6.34
CA HIS A 160 2.73 -3.80 6.37
C HIS A 160 3.14 -2.34 6.13
N THR A 161 4.16 -1.89 6.84
CA THR A 161 4.80 -0.58 6.67
C THR A 161 6.25 -0.64 7.17
N ASP A 162 6.94 0.47 7.10
CA ASP A 162 8.32 0.59 7.56
C ASP A 162 8.60 1.98 8.17
N ASN A 163 9.82 2.16 8.70
CA ASN A 163 10.21 3.42 9.34
C ASN A 163 10.53 4.56 8.35
N ALA A 164 10.55 4.30 7.05
CA ALA A 164 10.63 5.35 6.03
C ALA A 164 9.25 5.96 5.72
N CYS A 165 8.18 5.22 6.02
CA CYS A 165 6.79 5.66 5.89
C CYS A 165 6.28 6.36 7.16
N THR A 166 5.09 6.95 7.09
CA THR A 166 4.45 7.63 8.23
C THR A 166 3.74 6.59 9.14
N TYR A 167 4.50 5.62 9.67
CA TYR A 167 3.95 4.52 10.48
C TYR A 167 3.28 4.97 11.79
N GLN A 168 3.73 6.08 12.38
CA GLN A 168 3.14 6.68 13.58
C GLN A 168 1.67 7.04 13.40
N PHE A 169 1.23 7.28 12.16
CA PHE A 169 -0.18 7.50 11.86
C PHE A 169 -1.02 6.31 12.31
N TYR A 170 -0.56 5.09 12.06
CA TYR A 170 -1.28 3.88 12.46
C TYR A 170 -1.32 3.70 13.97
N GLU A 171 -0.22 3.99 14.66
CA GLU A 171 -0.16 3.96 16.14
C GLU A 171 -1.18 4.93 16.75
N HIS A 172 -1.22 6.17 16.27
CA HIS A 172 -2.19 7.18 16.70
C HIS A 172 -3.65 6.80 16.36
N ARG A 173 -3.86 5.85 15.46
CA ARG A 173 -5.17 5.30 15.08
C ARG A 173 -5.51 3.99 15.77
N GLY A 174 -4.73 3.60 16.77
CA GLY A 174 -4.97 2.43 17.60
C GLY A 174 -4.56 1.10 16.98
N PHE A 175 -3.80 1.12 15.89
CA PHE A 175 -3.14 -0.09 15.41
C PHE A 175 -2.00 -0.48 16.36
N ARG A 176 -1.90 -1.76 16.65
CA ARG A 176 -0.84 -2.32 17.51
C ARG A 176 0.24 -2.92 16.63
N LYS A 177 1.50 -2.64 16.95
CA LYS A 177 2.64 -3.26 16.31
C LYS A 177 2.74 -4.72 16.76
N MET A 178 2.58 -5.65 15.84
CA MET A 178 2.59 -7.08 16.08
C MET A 178 3.94 -7.70 15.77
N GLU A 179 4.63 -7.18 14.74
CA GLU A 179 5.94 -7.63 14.31
C GLU A 179 6.85 -6.45 13.97
N GLU A 180 8.15 -6.60 14.27
CA GLU A 180 9.20 -5.68 13.87
C GLU A 180 10.42 -6.47 13.45
N LYS A 181 11.02 -6.11 12.31
CA LYS A 181 12.29 -6.68 11.87
C LYS A 181 13.13 -5.64 11.15
N GLU A 182 14.37 -5.48 11.56
CA GLU A 182 15.33 -4.65 10.84
C GLU A 182 16.00 -5.45 9.74
N ILE A 183 16.12 -4.84 8.57
CA ILE A 183 16.84 -5.37 7.40
C ILE A 183 17.77 -4.30 6.86
N PHE A 184 18.77 -4.75 6.11
CA PHE A 184 19.73 -3.86 5.44
C PHE A 184 19.55 -3.97 3.93
N ILE A 185 19.00 -2.92 3.33
CA ILE A 185 18.73 -2.88 1.89
C ILE A 185 19.94 -2.29 1.16
N LYS A 186 20.47 -3.06 0.21
CA LYS A 186 21.50 -2.58 -0.70
C LYS A 186 20.89 -1.69 -1.77
N MET A 187 21.33 -0.47 -1.84
CA MET A 187 20.94 0.54 -2.83
C MET A 187 22.12 0.87 -3.73
N PRO A 188 21.91 1.51 -4.90
CA PRO A 188 23.01 1.98 -5.74
C PRO A 188 23.99 2.91 -5.00
N LYS A 189 23.48 3.68 -4.03
CA LYS A 189 24.26 4.68 -3.26
C LYS A 189 24.70 4.21 -1.87
N GLY A 190 24.56 2.93 -1.53
CA GLY A 190 24.95 2.40 -0.22
C GLY A 190 23.94 1.43 0.38
N THR A 191 24.13 1.10 1.65
CA THR A 191 23.22 0.22 2.39
C THR A 191 22.42 1.03 3.39
N ILE A 192 21.11 0.87 3.40
CA ILE A 192 20.18 1.58 4.28
C ILE A 192 19.57 0.59 5.26
N PRO A 193 19.59 0.85 6.59
CA PRO A 193 18.81 0.09 7.55
C PRO A 193 17.32 0.46 7.41
N LEU A 194 16.47 -0.55 7.32
CA LEU A 194 15.02 -0.39 7.24
C LEU A 194 14.34 -1.27 8.27
N LYS A 195 13.52 -0.67 9.13
CA LYS A 195 12.68 -1.40 10.07
C LYS A 195 11.33 -1.67 9.45
N CYS A 196 11.04 -2.93 9.19
CA CYS A 196 9.75 -3.39 8.66
C CYS A 196 8.82 -3.73 9.81
N PHE A 197 7.56 -3.29 9.71
CA PHE A 197 6.53 -3.48 10.72
C PHE A 197 5.32 -4.19 10.14
N LEU A 198 4.70 -5.04 10.96
CA LEU A 198 3.33 -5.47 10.77
C LEU A 198 2.48 -4.88 11.90
N TYR A 199 1.47 -4.11 11.51
CA TYR A 199 0.49 -3.55 12.43
C TYR A 199 -0.86 -4.24 12.25
N SER A 200 -1.64 -4.34 13.34
CA SER A 200 -2.99 -4.89 13.30
C SER A 200 -3.95 -4.13 14.20
N LYS A 201 -5.23 -4.12 13.83
CA LYS A 201 -6.31 -3.51 14.59
C LYS A 201 -7.62 -4.25 14.36
N LYS A 202 -8.42 -4.41 15.42
CA LYS A 202 -9.84 -4.74 15.32
C LYS A 202 -10.61 -3.44 15.11
N LEU A 203 -11.31 -3.32 13.98
CA LEU A 203 -12.06 -2.13 13.58
C LEU A 203 -13.36 -1.98 14.35
#